data_a9b63a449ca72600e5793da54a825299
#
_entry.id   a9b63a449ca72600e5793da54a825299
#
_cell.length_a   1.000
_cell.length_b   1.000
_cell.length_c   1.000
_cell.angle_alpha   90.00
_cell.angle_beta   90.00
_cell.angle_gamma   90.00
#
_symmetry.space_group_name_H-M   'P 1'
#
loop_
_entity.id
_entity.type
_entity.pdbx_description
1 polymer ?
#
loop_
_entity_poly.entity_id
_entity_poly.type
_entity_poly.pdbx_seq_one_letter_code
_entity_poly.pdbx_strand_id
1 'polypeptide(L)'
;YPYDTVYGKHYEKTGGIPYIMKATGIVRRIDDLGRVVIPKEIRKTLRIRESDPLEIFTDREGEIILKKYSPIGELGSFARQYAESLAQTTGHGICITDRDQIIATAGGVKRDYVGRPISGSLESLIEERENVMHNLTDKEHVDILEVNEEKRAQVISPILCEGDAIGAVVLMGKNDKVRMGETEQIVARCAANFMGRQMEN
;
A
#
# COMPACT_ATOMS: atom_id res chain seq x y z
N TYR A 1 12.17 -37.66 -22.82
CA TYR A 1 13.17 -36.76 -22.20
C TYR A 1 12.51 -36.06 -21.05
N PRO A 2 12.96 -36.21 -19.79
CA PRO A 2 12.41 -35.57 -18.65
C PRO A 2 13.14 -34.23 -18.43
N TYR A 3 12.45 -33.13 -18.55
CA TYR A 3 12.92 -31.83 -18.00
C TYR A 3 12.01 -31.42 -16.86
N ASP A 4 12.15 -32.08 -15.72
CA ASP A 4 11.80 -31.52 -14.44
C ASP A 4 13.04 -30.76 -13.93
N THR A 5 13.06 -29.45 -14.20
CA THR A 5 14.02 -28.57 -13.57
C THR A 5 13.22 -27.52 -12.81
N VAL A 6 12.91 -27.86 -11.56
CA VAL A 6 12.41 -26.91 -10.57
C VAL A 6 13.58 -26.00 -10.17
N TYR A 7 13.68 -24.83 -10.77
CA TYR A 7 14.60 -23.79 -10.29
C TYR A 7 13.92 -23.03 -9.14
N GLY A 8 13.96 -23.61 -7.94
CA GLY A 8 13.71 -22.87 -6.70
C GLY A 8 15.03 -22.29 -6.21
N LYS A 9 15.38 -21.06 -6.54
CA LYS A 9 16.50 -20.36 -5.91
C LYS A 9 16.01 -19.67 -4.65
N HIS A 10 16.68 -19.96 -3.53
CA HIS A 10 16.49 -19.27 -2.25
C HIS A 10 17.44 -18.08 -2.21
N TYR A 11 16.88 -16.88 -2.03
CA TYR A 11 17.67 -15.70 -1.72
C TYR A 11 17.47 -15.33 -0.24
N GLU A 12 18.56 -15.33 0.52
CA GLU A 12 18.59 -14.80 1.88
C GLU A 12 18.67 -13.27 1.83
N LYS A 13 17.62 -12.61 2.28
CA LYS A 13 17.75 -11.23 2.79
C LYS A 13 18.25 -11.31 4.22
N THR A 14 19.19 -10.46 4.59
CA THR A 14 19.52 -10.17 5.99
C THR A 14 18.24 -9.82 6.75
N GLY A 15 17.62 -10.83 7.41
CA GLY A 15 16.33 -10.68 8.11
C GLY A 15 15.24 -11.67 7.73
N GLY A 16 15.57 -12.85 7.22
CA GLY A 16 14.86 -14.13 7.39
C GLY A 16 13.44 -14.30 6.90
N ILE A 17 13.12 -14.25 5.61
CA ILE A 17 12.11 -15.10 4.98
C ILE A 17 12.65 -15.48 3.60
N PRO A 18 12.73 -16.80 3.24
CA PRO A 18 13.23 -17.21 1.94
C PRO A 18 12.28 -16.73 0.83
N TYR A 19 12.78 -15.95 -0.09
CA TYR A 19 12.04 -15.54 -1.28
C TYR A 19 12.03 -16.70 -2.28
N ILE A 20 10.90 -17.36 -2.47
CA ILE A 20 10.74 -18.38 -3.50
C ILE A 20 10.41 -17.67 -4.82
N MET A 21 11.36 -17.59 -5.75
CA MET A 21 11.09 -17.10 -7.09
C MET A 21 10.34 -18.19 -7.89
N LYS A 22 9.18 -17.83 -8.39
CA LYS A 22 8.38 -18.71 -9.26
C LYS A 22 8.65 -18.36 -10.72
N ALA A 23 9.21 -19.32 -11.48
CA ALA A 23 9.34 -19.16 -12.92
C ALA A 23 7.95 -19.04 -13.58
N THR A 24 7.75 -18.01 -14.40
CA THR A 24 6.51 -17.79 -15.15
C THR A 24 6.47 -18.52 -16.48
N GLY A 25 7.61 -19.04 -16.96
CA GLY A 25 7.75 -19.65 -18.29
C GLY A 25 7.63 -18.67 -19.46
N ILE A 26 7.48 -17.37 -19.18
CA ILE A 26 7.28 -16.34 -20.20
C ILE A 26 8.64 -15.79 -20.63
N VAL A 27 8.95 -15.88 -21.93
CA VAL A 27 10.14 -15.27 -22.54
C VAL A 27 9.72 -14.05 -23.34
N ARG A 28 10.45 -12.94 -23.18
CA ARG A 28 10.28 -11.70 -23.95
C ARG A 28 11.64 -11.26 -24.50
N ARG A 29 11.58 -10.60 -25.66
CA ARG A 29 12.78 -10.00 -26.28
C ARG A 29 12.84 -8.53 -25.94
N ILE A 30 14.05 -8.03 -25.78
CA ILE A 30 14.32 -6.58 -25.72
C ILE A 30 14.17 -6.03 -27.15
N ASP A 31 13.44 -4.94 -27.32
CA ASP A 31 13.30 -4.26 -28.60
C ASP A 31 14.52 -3.37 -28.93
N ASP A 32 14.51 -2.74 -30.11
CA ASP A 32 15.56 -1.85 -30.58
C ASP A 32 15.75 -0.57 -29.75
N LEU A 33 14.75 -0.22 -28.94
CA LEU A 33 14.80 0.88 -27.98
C LEU A 33 15.19 0.44 -26.56
N GLY A 34 15.57 -0.83 -26.36
CA GLY A 34 15.97 -1.37 -25.06
C GLY A 34 14.79 -1.66 -24.12
N ARG A 35 13.56 -1.78 -24.63
CA ARG A 35 12.35 -2.00 -23.81
C ARG A 35 11.98 -3.47 -23.74
N VAL A 36 11.47 -3.90 -22.59
CA VAL A 36 10.84 -5.21 -22.38
C VAL A 36 9.37 -5.01 -22.04
N VAL A 37 8.48 -5.68 -22.77
CA VAL A 37 7.04 -5.63 -22.47
C VAL A 37 6.72 -6.60 -21.35
N ILE A 38 6.21 -6.08 -20.22
CA ILE A 38 5.68 -6.89 -19.12
C ILE A 38 4.27 -7.37 -19.52
N PRO A 39 4.05 -8.71 -19.63
CA PRO A 39 2.77 -9.27 -20.03
C PRO A 39 1.61 -8.82 -19.14
N LYS A 40 0.43 -8.68 -19.75
CA LYS A 40 -0.78 -8.25 -19.05
C LYS A 40 -1.11 -9.14 -17.84
N GLU A 41 -0.90 -10.44 -17.98
CA GLU A 41 -1.15 -11.43 -16.93
C GLU A 41 -0.25 -11.19 -15.71
N ILE A 42 1.05 -10.91 -15.93
CA ILE A 42 2.00 -10.57 -14.87
C ILE A 42 1.61 -9.24 -14.23
N ARG A 43 1.31 -8.21 -15.05
CA ARG A 43 0.88 -6.90 -14.54
C ARG A 43 -0.37 -7.02 -13.67
N LYS A 44 -1.35 -7.81 -14.12
CA LYS A 44 -2.59 -8.07 -13.36
C LYS A 44 -2.30 -8.78 -12.03
N THR A 45 -1.48 -9.83 -12.05
CA THR A 45 -1.14 -10.61 -10.84
C THR A 45 -0.37 -9.77 -9.81
N LEU A 46 0.53 -8.90 -10.28
CA LEU A 46 1.35 -8.04 -9.42
C LEU A 46 0.73 -6.66 -9.21
N ARG A 47 -0.50 -6.42 -9.69
CA ARG A 47 -1.20 -5.13 -9.62
C ARG A 47 -0.36 -3.97 -10.17
N ILE A 48 0.41 -4.22 -11.25
CA ILE A 48 1.19 -3.19 -11.95
C ILE A 48 0.27 -2.48 -12.94
N ARG A 49 0.08 -1.18 -12.76
CA ARG A 49 -0.73 -0.31 -13.63
C ARG A 49 0.16 0.36 -14.67
N GLU A 50 -0.47 0.97 -15.64
CA GLU A 50 0.20 1.89 -16.55
C GLU A 50 0.73 3.08 -15.74
N SER A 51 1.95 3.53 -16.09
CA SER A 51 2.68 4.61 -15.39
C SER A 51 3.13 4.30 -13.95
N ASP A 52 2.90 3.10 -13.41
CA ASP A 52 3.49 2.73 -12.12
C ASP A 52 5.02 2.76 -12.21
N PRO A 53 5.71 3.44 -11.28
CA PRO A 53 7.17 3.41 -11.24
C PRO A 53 7.67 2.03 -10.80
N LEU A 54 8.65 1.51 -11.51
CA LEU A 54 9.31 0.25 -11.17
C LEU A 54 10.79 0.53 -10.90
N GLU A 55 11.26 0.08 -9.75
CA GLU A 55 12.67 0.09 -9.41
C GLU A 55 13.35 -1.15 -10.00
N ILE A 56 14.53 -0.95 -10.60
CA ILE A 56 15.30 -2.00 -11.27
C ILE A 56 16.48 -2.37 -10.40
N PHE A 57 16.54 -3.61 -9.98
CA PHE A 57 17.67 -4.19 -9.27
C PHE A 57 18.39 -5.17 -10.19
N THR A 58 19.70 -5.31 -10.00
CA THR A 58 20.52 -6.36 -10.62
C THR A 58 21.24 -7.14 -9.53
N ASP A 59 21.38 -8.42 -9.72
CA ASP A 59 22.17 -9.25 -8.82
C ASP A 59 23.51 -9.70 -9.46
N ARG A 60 24.30 -10.43 -8.68
CA ARG A 60 25.61 -10.94 -9.14
C ARG A 60 25.50 -12.10 -10.13
N GLU A 61 24.33 -12.71 -10.25
CA GLU A 61 24.07 -13.84 -11.16
C GLU A 61 23.56 -13.34 -12.53
N GLY A 62 23.40 -12.02 -12.71
CA GLY A 62 22.94 -11.39 -13.94
C GLY A 62 21.41 -11.33 -14.07
N GLU A 63 20.70 -11.47 -12.98
CA GLU A 63 19.25 -11.31 -12.96
C GLU A 63 18.87 -9.82 -12.90
N ILE A 64 17.77 -9.47 -13.58
CA ILE A 64 17.13 -8.15 -13.50
C ILE A 64 15.82 -8.34 -12.75
N ILE A 65 15.69 -7.66 -11.61
CA ILE A 65 14.52 -7.77 -10.75
C ILE A 65 13.81 -6.43 -10.79
N LEU A 66 12.52 -6.44 -11.17
CA LEU A 66 11.65 -5.27 -11.16
C LEU A 66 10.76 -5.32 -9.91
N LYS A 67 10.76 -4.25 -9.14
CA LYS A 67 9.86 -4.09 -7.98
C LYS A 67 9.00 -2.84 -8.16
N LYS A 68 7.76 -2.89 -7.72
CA LYS A 68 6.97 -1.67 -7.61
C LYS A 68 7.65 -0.73 -6.63
N TYR A 69 7.85 0.49 -7.06
CA TYR A 69 8.35 1.54 -6.20
C TYR A 69 7.20 2.12 -5.38
N SER A 70 7.36 2.12 -4.06
CA SER A 70 6.42 2.73 -3.12
C SER A 70 7.18 3.70 -2.21
N PRO A 71 7.08 5.01 -2.44
CA PRO A 71 7.74 5.99 -1.58
C PRO A 71 7.38 5.82 -0.10
N ILE A 72 6.10 5.58 0.20
CA ILE A 72 5.62 5.36 1.57
C ILE A 72 6.15 4.04 2.13
N GLY A 73 6.24 3.00 1.29
CA GLY A 73 6.76 1.70 1.69
C GLY A 73 8.23 1.75 2.13
N GLU A 74 9.06 2.57 1.51
CA GLU A 74 10.46 2.79 1.90
C GLU A 74 10.58 3.46 3.27
N LEU A 75 9.64 4.34 3.62
CA LEU A 75 9.57 5.00 4.91
C LEU A 75 8.70 4.24 5.93
N GLY A 76 8.58 2.91 5.82
CA GLY A 76 7.71 2.10 6.67
C GLY A 76 7.96 2.27 8.18
N SER A 77 9.22 2.49 8.61
CA SER A 77 9.54 2.78 10.01
C SER A 77 9.02 4.15 10.45
N PHE A 78 9.15 5.15 9.59
CA PHE A 78 8.61 6.49 9.82
C PHE A 78 7.07 6.48 9.82
N ALA A 79 6.45 5.83 8.83
CA ALA A 79 5.00 5.69 8.76
C ALA A 79 4.41 5.04 10.03
N ARG A 80 5.11 4.03 10.58
CA ARG A 80 4.71 3.40 11.85
C ARG A 80 4.80 4.37 13.02
N GLN A 81 5.92 5.07 13.20
CA GLN A 81 6.09 6.04 14.29
C GLN A 81 5.05 7.16 14.18
N TYR A 82 4.77 7.61 12.96
CA TYR A 82 3.77 8.63 12.70
C TYR A 82 2.36 8.15 13.02
N ALA A 83 1.99 6.92 12.60
CA ALA A 83 0.72 6.30 12.95
C ALA A 83 0.56 6.15 14.47
N GLU A 84 1.62 5.73 15.18
CA GLU A 84 1.62 5.63 16.66
C GLU A 84 1.38 6.99 17.32
N SER A 85 2.05 8.05 16.84
CA SER A 85 1.86 9.42 17.33
C SER A 85 0.44 9.93 17.11
N LEU A 86 -0.10 9.72 15.90
CA LEU A 86 -1.49 10.08 15.59
C LEU A 86 -2.48 9.33 16.49
N ALA A 87 -2.27 8.02 16.68
CA ALA A 87 -3.15 7.21 17.53
C ALA A 87 -3.12 7.65 19.00
N GLN A 88 -1.95 8.01 19.52
CA GLN A 88 -1.80 8.52 20.88
C GLN A 88 -2.51 9.86 21.06
N THR A 89 -2.38 10.75 20.08
CA THR A 89 -2.96 12.10 20.14
C THR A 89 -4.47 12.10 19.96
N THR A 90 -4.97 11.34 18.98
CA THR A 90 -6.40 11.35 18.61
C THR A 90 -7.23 10.34 19.39
N GLY A 91 -6.57 9.30 19.91
CA GLY A 91 -7.27 8.18 20.52
C GLY A 91 -7.94 7.23 19.53
N HIS A 92 -7.75 7.41 18.22
CA HIS A 92 -8.34 6.58 17.16
C HIS A 92 -7.40 5.47 16.69
N GLY A 93 -7.97 4.49 15.99
CA GLY A 93 -7.21 3.56 15.17
C GLY A 93 -6.67 4.29 13.94
N ILE A 94 -5.42 4.02 13.60
CA ILE A 94 -4.75 4.62 12.44
C ILE A 94 -4.30 3.51 11.49
N CYS A 95 -4.52 3.74 10.20
CA CYS A 95 -3.97 2.93 9.13
C CYS A 95 -3.34 3.87 8.09
N ILE A 96 -2.12 3.58 7.68
CA ILE A 96 -1.43 4.28 6.59
C ILE A 96 -1.19 3.26 5.49
N THR A 97 -1.56 3.59 4.26
CA THR A 97 -1.44 2.70 3.10
C THR A 97 -0.61 3.35 2.01
N ASP A 98 -0.01 2.54 1.17
CA ASP A 98 0.32 2.96 -0.20
C ASP A 98 -0.87 2.66 -1.13
N ARG A 99 -0.64 2.63 -2.44
CA ARG A 99 -1.69 2.37 -3.44
C ARG A 99 -2.16 0.92 -3.48
N ASP A 100 -1.44 -0.01 -2.83
CA ASP A 100 -1.69 -1.44 -2.98
C ASP A 100 -1.86 -2.17 -1.64
N GLN A 101 -1.23 -1.68 -0.57
CA GLN A 101 -1.16 -2.40 0.70
C GLN A 101 -1.09 -1.47 1.92
N ILE A 102 -1.35 -2.04 3.06
CA ILE A 102 -1.19 -1.36 4.35
C ILE A 102 0.29 -1.32 4.73
N ILE A 103 0.81 -0.12 5.00
CA ILE A 103 2.21 0.13 5.39
C ILE A 103 2.37 0.20 6.90
N ALA A 104 1.42 0.82 7.60
CA ALA A 104 1.49 0.96 9.05
C ALA A 104 0.10 0.94 9.69
N THR A 105 0.03 0.42 10.92
CA THR A 105 -1.18 0.42 11.75
C THR A 105 -0.84 0.81 13.18
N ALA A 106 -1.77 1.51 13.87
CA ALA A 106 -1.66 1.86 15.29
C ALA A 106 -3.05 2.02 15.94
N GLY A 107 -3.11 2.28 17.26
CA GLY A 107 -4.35 2.63 17.95
C GLY A 107 -5.37 1.49 18.06
N GLY A 108 -4.91 0.23 18.12
CA GLY A 108 -5.80 -0.94 18.23
C GLY A 108 -6.21 -1.55 16.89
N VAL A 109 -5.71 -1.02 15.76
CA VAL A 109 -5.78 -1.73 14.48
C VAL A 109 -4.80 -2.89 14.49
N LYS A 110 -5.24 -4.03 13.96
CA LYS A 110 -4.44 -5.25 13.98
C LYS A 110 -3.12 -5.10 13.22
N ARG A 111 -2.02 -5.50 13.85
CA ARG A 111 -0.68 -5.42 13.24
C ARG A 111 -0.47 -6.36 12.06
N ASP A 112 -1.20 -7.47 12.02
CA ASP A 112 -1.17 -8.44 10.92
C ASP A 112 -1.84 -7.93 9.63
N TYR A 113 -2.40 -6.72 9.66
CA TYR A 113 -2.87 -6.03 8.46
C TYR A 113 -1.73 -5.42 7.65
N VAL A 114 -0.59 -5.12 8.27
CA VAL A 114 0.58 -4.58 7.55
C VAL A 114 1.04 -5.57 6.47
N GLY A 115 1.22 -5.08 5.26
CA GLY A 115 1.57 -5.85 4.06
C GLY A 115 0.37 -6.53 3.38
N ARG A 116 -0.85 -6.43 3.94
CA ARG A 116 -2.05 -6.95 3.27
C ARG A 116 -2.56 -5.97 2.20
N PRO A 117 -3.09 -6.50 1.09
CA PRO A 117 -3.64 -5.67 0.03
C PRO A 117 -4.85 -4.86 0.52
N ILE A 118 -4.94 -3.60 0.11
CA ILE A 118 -6.13 -2.77 0.34
C ILE A 118 -7.30 -3.24 -0.55
N SER A 119 -8.51 -2.85 -0.18
CA SER A 119 -9.71 -3.15 -0.97
C SER A 119 -9.77 -2.34 -2.26
N GLY A 120 -10.54 -2.81 -3.24
CA GLY A 120 -10.80 -2.07 -4.47
C GLY A 120 -11.55 -0.75 -4.23
N SER A 121 -12.40 -0.66 -3.19
CA SER A 121 -13.08 0.58 -2.85
C SER A 121 -12.13 1.66 -2.30
N LEU A 122 -11.16 1.27 -1.47
CA LEU A 122 -10.13 2.19 -0.99
C LEU A 122 -9.16 2.58 -2.12
N GLU A 123 -8.82 1.65 -3.00
CA GLU A 123 -8.00 1.91 -4.19
C GLU A 123 -8.64 2.98 -5.09
N SER A 124 -9.93 2.84 -5.42
CA SER A 124 -10.68 3.82 -6.22
C SER A 124 -10.70 5.20 -5.56
N LEU A 125 -10.96 5.26 -4.25
CA LEU A 125 -10.97 6.52 -3.50
C LEU A 125 -9.61 7.23 -3.53
N ILE A 126 -8.51 6.48 -3.41
CA ILE A 126 -7.16 7.03 -3.53
C ILE A 126 -6.94 7.59 -4.95
N GLU A 127 -7.34 6.87 -5.99
CA GLU A 127 -7.22 7.30 -7.39
C GLU A 127 -8.05 8.56 -7.70
N GLU A 128 -9.26 8.63 -7.15
CA GLU A 128 -10.17 9.79 -7.28
C GLU A 128 -9.75 10.98 -6.41
N ARG A 129 -8.78 10.77 -5.50
CA ARG A 129 -8.25 11.80 -4.58
C ARG A 129 -9.32 12.38 -3.66
N GLU A 130 -10.31 11.57 -3.31
CA GLU A 130 -11.43 12.01 -2.49
C GLU A 130 -11.13 11.88 -0.99
N ASN A 131 -11.47 12.94 -0.24
CA ASN A 131 -11.50 12.90 1.22
C ASN A 131 -12.90 12.52 1.65
N VAL A 132 -13.02 11.46 2.44
CA VAL A 132 -14.32 10.98 2.91
C VAL A 132 -14.36 10.87 4.42
N MET A 133 -15.56 11.04 4.97
CA MET A 133 -15.89 10.77 6.36
C MET A 133 -17.19 10.00 6.41
N HIS A 134 -17.16 8.82 7.01
CA HIS A 134 -18.34 7.99 7.21
C HIS A 134 -18.50 7.64 8.67
N ASN A 135 -19.71 7.82 9.17
CA ASN A 135 -20.14 7.35 10.48
C ASN A 135 -20.94 6.05 10.32
N LEU A 136 -21.14 5.30 11.40
CA LEU A 136 -21.88 4.04 11.37
C LEU A 136 -23.33 4.16 10.88
N THR A 137 -23.89 5.35 11.00
CA THR A 137 -25.26 5.67 10.52
C THR A 137 -25.34 5.91 9.02
N ASP A 138 -24.18 6.11 8.37
CA ASP A 138 -24.12 6.43 6.96
C ASP A 138 -24.30 5.15 6.12
N LYS A 139 -24.94 5.28 4.98
CA LYS A 139 -25.16 4.14 4.08
C LYS A 139 -23.87 3.71 3.39
N GLU A 140 -23.02 4.69 3.12
CA GLU A 140 -21.75 4.51 2.48
C GLU A 140 -20.68 4.14 3.50
N HIS A 141 -19.79 3.24 3.11
CA HIS A 141 -18.65 2.82 3.91
C HIS A 141 -17.56 2.33 2.95
N VAL A 142 -16.32 2.61 3.29
CA VAL A 142 -15.15 2.14 2.52
C VAL A 142 -14.47 1.04 3.31
N ASP A 143 -14.46 -0.17 2.78
CA ASP A 143 -13.71 -1.26 3.38
C ASP A 143 -12.21 -1.02 3.18
N ILE A 144 -11.40 -1.21 4.22
CA ILE A 144 -9.94 -1.04 4.13
C ILE A 144 -9.30 -2.25 3.44
N LEU A 145 -9.78 -3.44 3.78
CA LEU A 145 -9.36 -4.73 3.21
C LEU A 145 -10.54 -5.41 2.52
N GLU A 146 -10.25 -6.37 1.63
CA GLU A 146 -11.28 -7.21 0.97
C GLU A 146 -11.82 -8.32 1.87
N VAL A 147 -11.82 -8.14 3.18
CA VAL A 147 -12.38 -9.07 4.15
C VAL A 147 -13.49 -8.37 4.93
N ASN A 148 -14.49 -9.14 5.36
CA ASN A 148 -15.54 -8.60 6.22
C ASN A 148 -14.94 -8.07 7.51
N GLU A 149 -14.79 -6.76 7.60
CA GLU A 149 -14.40 -6.04 8.80
C GLU A 149 -15.65 -5.50 9.50
N GLU A 150 -15.54 -5.35 10.81
CA GLU A 150 -16.57 -4.61 11.54
C GLU A 150 -16.56 -3.15 11.06
N LYS A 151 -17.71 -2.68 10.60
CA LYS A 151 -17.89 -1.29 10.22
C LYS A 151 -17.59 -0.38 11.41
N ARG A 152 -16.78 0.63 11.17
CA ARG A 152 -16.43 1.66 12.16
C ARG A 152 -16.54 3.02 11.54
N ALA A 153 -16.82 4.03 12.36
CA ALA A 153 -16.69 5.40 11.88
C ALA A 153 -15.27 5.65 11.38
N GLN A 154 -15.12 6.31 10.23
CA GLN A 154 -13.82 6.46 9.57
C GLN A 154 -13.69 7.81 8.86
N VAL A 155 -12.45 8.28 8.79
CA VAL A 155 -12.04 9.38 7.92
C VAL A 155 -10.87 8.89 7.07
N ILE A 156 -10.94 9.13 5.77
CA ILE A 156 -9.90 8.73 4.82
C ILE A 156 -9.44 9.97 4.07
N SER A 157 -8.14 10.20 4.06
CA SER A 157 -7.50 11.29 3.31
C SER A 157 -6.38 10.73 2.44
N PRO A 158 -6.47 10.87 1.11
CA PRO A 158 -5.40 10.48 0.20
C PRO A 158 -4.12 11.26 0.44
N ILE A 159 -2.98 10.58 0.32
CA ILE A 159 -1.64 11.16 0.38
C ILE A 159 -1.24 11.53 -1.04
N LEU A 160 -0.97 12.81 -1.26
CA LEU A 160 -0.56 13.35 -2.56
C LEU A 160 0.91 13.75 -2.51
N CYS A 161 1.68 13.33 -3.50
CA CYS A 161 3.09 13.69 -3.70
C CYS A 161 3.25 14.13 -5.15
N GLU A 162 3.75 15.35 -5.39
CA GLU A 162 3.94 15.93 -6.73
C GLU A 162 2.69 15.84 -7.64
N GLY A 163 1.51 15.85 -7.02
CA GLY A 163 0.23 15.73 -7.75
C GLY A 163 -0.28 14.31 -7.91
N ASP A 164 0.50 13.28 -7.62
CA ASP A 164 0.08 11.89 -7.68
C ASP A 164 -0.44 11.38 -6.32
N ALA A 165 -1.52 10.62 -6.37
CA ALA A 165 -2.01 9.93 -5.18
C ALA A 165 -1.16 8.67 -4.94
N ILE A 166 -0.43 8.65 -3.82
CA ILE A 166 0.53 7.59 -3.49
C ILE A 166 0.06 6.67 -2.36
N GLY A 167 -1.05 6.99 -1.71
CA GLY A 167 -1.62 6.20 -0.62
C GLY A 167 -2.70 6.96 0.12
N ALA A 168 -2.99 6.54 1.35
CA ALA A 168 -3.97 7.20 2.22
C ALA A 168 -3.61 7.11 3.71
N VAL A 169 -4.09 8.10 4.46
CA VAL A 169 -4.19 8.07 5.92
C VAL A 169 -5.65 7.80 6.28
N VAL A 170 -5.88 6.80 7.11
CA VAL A 170 -7.20 6.39 7.59
C VAL A 170 -7.26 6.51 9.11
N LEU A 171 -8.22 7.27 9.60
CA LEU A 171 -8.59 7.31 11.03
C LEU A 171 -9.83 6.44 11.21
N MET A 172 -9.84 5.57 12.22
CA MET A 172 -10.94 4.67 12.53
C MET A 172 -11.38 4.78 13.99
N GLY A 173 -12.67 4.78 14.22
CA GLY A 173 -13.23 4.73 15.58
C GLY A 173 -12.82 3.45 16.32
N LYS A 174 -12.51 3.55 17.60
CA LYS A 174 -12.15 2.37 18.44
C LYS A 174 -13.34 1.42 18.65
N ASN A 175 -14.54 1.95 18.63
CA ASN A 175 -15.78 1.20 18.85
C ASN A 175 -16.95 1.88 18.12
N ASP A 176 -18.11 1.27 18.21
CA ASP A 176 -19.37 1.69 17.59
C ASP A 176 -19.97 3.00 18.12
N LYS A 177 -19.48 3.50 19.27
CA LYS A 177 -19.96 4.76 19.90
C LYS A 177 -19.21 5.99 19.40
N VAL A 178 -18.04 5.79 18.78
CA VAL A 178 -17.22 6.89 18.27
C VAL A 178 -17.86 7.45 17.01
N ARG A 179 -17.93 8.79 16.95
CA ARG A 179 -18.32 9.54 15.75
C ARG A 179 -17.13 10.34 15.26
N MET A 180 -16.96 10.37 13.95
CA MET A 180 -16.01 11.24 13.28
C MET A 180 -16.66 12.58 12.98
N GLY A 181 -15.88 13.64 13.06
CA GLY A 181 -16.31 15.01 12.83
C GLY A 181 -15.26 15.82 12.07
N GLU A 182 -15.43 17.14 12.09
CA GLU A 182 -14.54 18.06 11.38
C GLU A 182 -13.11 18.01 11.90
N THR A 183 -12.94 17.81 13.21
CA THR A 183 -11.59 17.68 13.82
C THR A 183 -10.82 16.50 13.23
N GLU A 184 -11.45 15.33 13.12
CA GLU A 184 -10.86 14.13 12.56
C GLU A 184 -10.54 14.33 11.07
N GLN A 185 -11.39 15.03 10.31
CA GLN A 185 -11.11 15.38 8.92
C GLN A 185 -9.89 16.29 8.79
N ILE A 186 -9.78 17.32 9.63
CA ILE A 186 -8.62 18.22 9.62
C ILE A 186 -7.34 17.46 9.95
N VAL A 187 -7.38 16.62 10.99
CA VAL A 187 -6.23 15.81 11.40
C VAL A 187 -5.80 14.85 10.28
N ALA A 188 -6.74 14.13 9.66
CA ALA A 188 -6.45 13.21 8.59
C ALA A 188 -5.82 13.91 7.38
N ARG A 189 -6.37 15.06 6.96
CA ARG A 189 -5.81 15.86 5.87
C ARG A 189 -4.44 16.43 6.20
N CYS A 190 -4.24 16.92 7.41
CA CYS A 190 -2.94 17.41 7.87
C CYS A 190 -1.91 16.29 7.84
N ALA A 191 -2.26 15.11 8.33
CA ALA A 191 -1.42 13.93 8.31
C ALA A 191 -1.06 13.48 6.89
N ALA A 192 -2.04 13.42 6.00
CA ALA A 192 -1.85 13.04 4.59
C ALA A 192 -0.94 14.05 3.87
N ASN A 193 -1.18 15.35 4.04
CA ASN A 193 -0.35 16.41 3.46
C ASN A 193 1.09 16.36 3.97
N PHE A 194 1.27 16.10 5.27
CA PHE A 194 2.62 15.98 5.85
C PHE A 194 3.36 14.76 5.26
N MET A 195 2.69 13.62 5.17
CA MET A 195 3.25 12.41 4.54
C MET A 195 3.66 12.67 3.09
N GLY A 196 2.80 13.31 2.30
CA GLY A 196 3.11 13.66 0.91
C GLY A 196 4.39 14.50 0.79
N ARG A 197 4.49 15.58 1.58
CA ARG A 197 5.68 16.45 1.60
C ARG A 197 6.97 15.75 2.03
N GLN A 198 6.89 14.75 2.89
CA GLN A 198 8.07 13.95 3.26
C GLN A 198 8.58 13.09 2.10
N MET A 199 7.75 12.83 1.07
CA MET A 199 8.13 12.07 -0.12
C MET A 199 8.68 12.94 -1.26
N GLU A 200 8.53 14.27 -1.17
CA GLU A 200 9.04 15.23 -2.16
C GLU A 200 10.53 15.59 -1.94
N ASN A 201 11.20 15.06 -0.87
CA ASN A 201 12.58 15.40 -0.49
C ASN A 201 13.57 14.28 -0.81
#